data_bc1a9fb535591a715a50895f277050f5
#
_entry.id   bc1a9fb535591a715a50895f277050f5
#
_cell.length_a   1.000
_cell.length_b   1.000
_cell.length_c   1.000
_cell.angle_alpha   90.00
_cell.angle_beta   90.00
_cell.angle_gamma   90.00
#
_symmetry.space_group_name_H-M   'P 1'
#
loop_
_entity.id
_entity.type
_entity.pdbx_description
1 polymer ?
#
loop_
_entity_poly.entity_id
_entity_poly.type
_entity_poly.pdbx_seq_one_letter_code
_entity_poly.pdbx_strand_id
1 'polypeptide(L)'
;SIQAAKHRQLDITIEEKEKQITEQKEYRMRLLEAFHDDLISRTEYDMMRQRYTQRIDALQASLANLHERRQALEEGAADTRNWVTEYTKFRKIDKLTREMVAGLIRRITVSEGKQITIQFNYADELASYQQMIAAAAKEVG
;
A
#
# COMPACT_ATOMS: atom_id res chain seq x y z
N SER A 1 8.73 -12.59 -1.00
CA SER A 1 8.49 -11.72 -2.15
C SER A 1 8.59 -10.25 -1.75
N ILE A 2 8.91 -9.41 -2.69
CA ILE A 2 9.05 -7.96 -2.49
C ILE A 2 7.72 -7.34 -2.06
N GLN A 3 6.60 -7.81 -2.61
CA GLN A 3 5.27 -7.32 -2.24
C GLN A 3 4.89 -7.69 -0.81
N ALA A 4 5.18 -8.90 -0.38
CA ALA A 4 4.94 -9.31 1.00
C ALA A 4 5.75 -8.48 2.00
N ALA A 5 7.00 -8.14 1.65
CA ALA A 5 7.83 -7.28 2.48
C ALA A 5 7.27 -5.85 2.56
N LYS A 6 6.78 -5.31 1.44
CA LYS A 6 6.14 -3.98 1.40
C LYS A 6 4.85 -3.96 2.23
N HIS A 7 4.01 -4.98 2.12
CA HIS A 7 2.80 -5.12 2.95
C HIS A 7 3.14 -5.14 4.43
N ARG A 8 4.12 -5.94 4.80
CA ARG A 8 4.57 -6.06 6.20
C ARG A 8 5.08 -4.72 6.72
N GLN A 9 5.87 -4.02 5.93
CA GLN A 9 6.41 -2.71 6.31
C GLN A 9 5.29 -1.68 6.50
N LEU A 10 4.30 -1.67 5.62
CA LEU A 10 3.13 -0.80 5.77
C LEU A 10 2.30 -1.15 7.00
N ASP A 11 2.08 -2.42 7.27
CA ASP A 11 1.34 -2.86 8.46
C ASP A 11 2.04 -2.41 9.75
N ILE A 12 3.35 -2.55 9.83
CA ILE A 12 4.15 -2.08 10.97
C ILE A 12 4.01 -0.57 11.14
N THR A 13 4.13 0.18 10.05
CA THR A 13 4.02 1.64 10.08
C THR A 13 2.62 2.09 10.49
N ILE A 14 1.57 1.42 10.02
CA ILE A 14 0.19 1.66 10.41
C ILE A 14 -0.01 1.43 11.90
N GLU A 15 0.47 0.31 12.44
CA GLU A 15 0.39 0.01 13.88
C GLU A 15 1.10 1.06 14.72
N GLU A 16 2.27 1.50 14.31
CA GLU A 16 3.01 2.56 14.99
C GLU A 16 2.24 3.87 15.01
N LYS A 17 1.62 4.26 13.90
CA LYS A 17 0.80 5.48 13.83
C LYS A 17 -0.44 5.38 14.70
N GLU A 18 -1.12 4.25 14.71
CA GLU A 18 -2.27 4.01 15.57
C GLU A 18 -1.89 4.10 17.04
N LYS A 19 -0.76 3.52 17.41
CA LYS A 19 -0.22 3.61 18.76
C LYS A 19 0.09 5.05 19.16
N GLN A 20 0.73 5.82 18.28
CA GLN A 20 1.02 7.23 18.52
C GLN A 20 -0.25 8.06 18.71
N ILE A 21 -1.30 7.79 17.91
CA ILE A 21 -2.60 8.47 18.07
C ILE A 21 -3.20 8.17 19.43
N THR A 22 -3.20 6.92 19.86
CA THR A 22 -3.70 6.50 21.17
C THR A 22 -2.93 7.20 22.29
N GLU A 23 -1.60 7.25 22.21
CA GLU A 23 -0.75 7.94 23.20
C GLU A 23 -1.07 9.44 23.27
N GLN A 24 -1.22 10.10 22.13
CA GLN A 24 -1.57 11.52 22.10
C GLN A 24 -2.96 11.81 22.68
N LYS A 25 -3.92 10.94 22.45
CA LYS A 25 -5.25 11.03 23.05
C LYS A 25 -5.21 10.85 24.57
N GLU A 26 -4.38 9.94 25.05
CA GLU A 26 -4.17 9.74 26.49
C GLU A 26 -3.53 10.97 27.14
N TYR A 27 -2.52 11.55 26.51
CA TYR A 27 -1.91 12.80 27.00
C TYR A 27 -2.91 13.94 27.04
N ARG A 28 -3.75 14.05 26.05
CA ARG A 28 -4.82 15.05 26.01
C ARG A 28 -5.84 14.82 27.14
N MET A 29 -6.15 13.58 27.46
CA MET A 29 -7.03 13.24 28.57
C MET A 29 -6.40 13.64 29.92
N ARG A 30 -5.12 13.34 30.12
CA ARG A 30 -4.38 13.75 31.32
C ARG A 30 -4.30 15.26 31.47
N LEU A 31 -4.19 15.96 30.36
CA LEU A 31 -4.22 17.41 30.33
C LEU A 31 -5.54 17.96 30.85
N LEU A 32 -6.66 17.34 30.49
CA LEU A 32 -7.98 17.68 30.97
C LEU A 32 -8.10 17.45 32.51
N GLU A 33 -7.56 16.34 32.99
CA GLU A 33 -7.49 16.02 34.41
C GLU A 33 -6.67 17.06 35.18
N ALA A 34 -5.49 17.43 34.65
CA ALA A 34 -4.63 18.44 35.25
C ALA A 34 -5.34 19.81 35.33
N PHE A 35 -6.11 20.17 34.32
CA PHE A 35 -6.89 21.38 34.30
C PHE A 35 -8.01 21.31 35.33
N HIS A 36 -8.72 20.17 35.43
CA HIS A 36 -9.75 19.95 36.40
C HIS A 36 -9.25 20.06 37.86
N ASP A 37 -8.02 19.60 38.08
CA ASP A 37 -7.37 19.63 39.39
C ASP A 37 -6.63 20.97 39.67
N ASP A 38 -6.89 21.99 38.88
CA ASP A 38 -6.30 23.32 38.99
C ASP A 38 -4.77 23.36 38.97
N LEU A 39 -4.11 22.36 38.34
CA LEU A 39 -2.68 22.29 38.22
C LEU A 39 -2.12 23.18 37.12
N ILE A 40 -2.94 23.50 36.13
CA ILE A 40 -2.59 24.36 35.00
C ILE A 40 -3.64 25.43 34.78
N SER A 41 -3.26 26.55 34.19
CA SER A 41 -4.18 27.61 33.82
C SER A 41 -4.99 27.25 32.59
N ARG A 42 -6.11 27.96 32.40
CA ARG A 42 -6.94 27.79 31.22
C ARG A 42 -6.15 28.10 29.92
N THR A 43 -5.33 29.13 29.95
CA THR A 43 -4.49 29.52 28.81
C THR A 43 -3.51 28.40 28.45
N GLU A 44 -2.83 27.81 29.46
CA GLU A 44 -1.94 26.68 29.25
C GLU A 44 -2.69 25.45 28.75
N TYR A 45 -3.85 25.19 29.31
CA TYR A 45 -4.69 24.08 28.86
C TYR A 45 -5.10 24.24 27.39
N ASP A 46 -5.62 25.39 26.99
CA ASP A 46 -6.07 25.63 25.62
C ASP A 46 -4.91 25.51 24.63
N MET A 47 -3.74 26.05 24.98
CA MET A 47 -2.56 25.98 24.14
C MET A 47 -2.04 24.55 23.94
N MET A 48 -1.96 23.79 25.02
CA MET A 48 -1.50 22.40 24.96
C MET A 48 -2.54 21.49 24.29
N ARG A 49 -3.82 21.70 24.55
CA ARG A 49 -4.91 20.98 23.90
C ARG A 49 -4.86 21.17 22.38
N GLN A 50 -4.62 22.39 21.93
CA GLN A 50 -4.50 22.68 20.51
C GLN A 50 -3.33 21.93 19.88
N ARG A 51 -2.19 21.87 20.56
CA ARG A 51 -1.02 21.12 20.09
C ARG A 51 -1.32 19.64 19.94
N TYR A 52 -1.94 19.02 20.94
CA TYR A 52 -2.29 17.61 20.89
C TYR A 52 -3.31 17.33 19.78
N THR A 53 -4.30 18.19 19.63
CA THR A 53 -5.31 18.06 18.57
C THR A 53 -4.65 18.14 17.19
N GLN A 54 -3.74 19.08 16.97
CA GLN A 54 -3.01 19.21 15.71
C GLN A 54 -2.15 17.98 15.42
N ARG A 55 -1.48 17.42 16.42
CA ARG A 55 -0.68 16.20 16.27
C ARG A 55 -1.56 15.00 15.92
N ILE A 56 -2.70 14.87 16.59
CA ILE A 56 -3.65 13.78 16.29
C ILE A 56 -4.17 13.91 14.86
N ASP A 57 -4.56 15.10 14.45
CA ASP A 57 -5.05 15.35 13.09
C ASP A 57 -3.99 15.02 12.03
N ALA A 58 -2.75 15.41 12.26
CA ALA A 58 -1.63 15.09 11.36
C ALA A 58 -1.36 13.58 11.28
N LEU A 59 -1.41 12.89 12.43
CA LEU A 59 -1.23 11.45 12.49
C LEU A 59 -2.38 10.71 11.78
N GLN A 60 -3.61 11.17 11.94
CA GLN A 60 -4.78 10.59 11.27
C GLN A 60 -4.71 10.78 9.76
N ALA A 61 -4.26 11.94 9.29
CA ALA A 61 -4.05 12.17 7.86
C ALA A 61 -2.97 11.27 7.29
N SER A 62 -1.86 11.10 8.01
CA SER A 62 -0.80 10.16 7.64
C SER A 62 -1.29 8.72 7.60
N LEU A 63 -2.11 8.33 8.57
CA LEU A 63 -2.71 7.00 8.64
C LEU A 63 -3.63 6.73 7.44
N ALA A 64 -4.47 7.69 7.07
CA ALA A 64 -5.34 7.58 5.90
C ALA A 64 -4.53 7.36 4.62
N ASN A 65 -3.43 8.08 4.46
CA ASN A 65 -2.50 7.92 3.32
C ASN A 65 -1.89 6.50 3.30
N LEU A 66 -1.49 5.98 4.45
CA LEU A 66 -0.94 4.63 4.56
C LEU A 66 -1.97 3.56 4.21
N HIS A 67 -3.23 3.73 4.61
CA HIS A 67 -4.31 2.82 4.22
C HIS A 67 -4.57 2.84 2.72
N GLU A 68 -4.53 4.00 2.09
CA GLU A 68 -4.65 4.13 0.64
C GLU A 68 -3.52 3.39 -0.08
N ARG A 69 -2.28 3.54 0.38
CA ARG A 69 -1.13 2.82 -0.17
C ARG A 69 -1.26 1.32 -0.01
N ARG A 70 -1.74 0.88 1.15
CA ARG A 70 -1.97 -0.54 1.41
C ARG A 70 -3.01 -1.11 0.46
N GLN A 71 -4.11 -0.40 0.28
CA GLN A 71 -5.17 -0.79 -0.64
C GLN A 71 -4.66 -0.86 -2.08
N ALA A 72 -3.87 0.12 -2.53
CA ALA A 72 -3.27 0.12 -3.85
C ALA A 72 -2.36 -1.10 -4.07
N LEU A 73 -1.60 -1.51 -3.05
CA LEU A 73 -0.78 -2.72 -3.11
C LEU A 73 -1.63 -3.99 -3.21
N GLU A 74 -2.73 -4.07 -2.48
CA GLU A 74 -3.65 -5.21 -2.54
C GLU A 74 -4.28 -5.33 -3.91
N GLU A 75 -4.72 -4.24 -4.50
CA GLU A 75 -5.28 -4.19 -5.84
C GLU A 75 -4.25 -4.61 -6.89
N GLY A 76 -3.02 -4.08 -6.81
CA GLY A 76 -1.93 -4.48 -7.69
C GLY A 76 -1.58 -5.96 -7.59
N ALA A 77 -1.59 -6.53 -6.39
CA ALA A 77 -1.36 -7.95 -6.18
C ALA A 77 -2.50 -8.81 -6.75
N ALA A 78 -3.75 -8.34 -6.63
CA ALA A 78 -4.90 -9.02 -7.21
C ALA A 78 -4.83 -9.03 -8.74
N ASP A 79 -4.50 -7.91 -9.34
CA ASP A 79 -4.30 -7.80 -10.79
C ASP A 79 -3.23 -8.76 -11.28
N THR A 80 -2.10 -8.79 -10.62
CA THR A 80 -1.01 -9.70 -10.95
C THR A 80 -1.44 -11.17 -10.89
N ARG A 81 -2.20 -11.54 -9.85
CA ARG A 81 -2.73 -12.90 -9.75
C ARG A 81 -3.70 -13.23 -10.87
N ASN A 82 -4.55 -12.31 -11.27
CA ASN A 82 -5.46 -12.48 -12.40
C ASN A 82 -4.69 -12.72 -13.70
N TRP A 83 -3.65 -11.94 -13.94
CA TRP A 83 -2.77 -12.12 -15.09
C TRP A 83 -2.14 -13.51 -15.14
N VAL A 84 -1.59 -13.97 -14.01
CA VAL A 84 -0.98 -15.31 -13.91
C VAL A 84 -2.02 -16.39 -14.17
N THR A 85 -3.23 -16.23 -13.64
CA THR A 85 -4.32 -17.18 -13.85
C THR A 85 -4.75 -17.23 -15.31
N GLU A 86 -4.90 -16.09 -15.97
CA GLU A 86 -5.22 -16.02 -17.40
C GLU A 86 -4.13 -16.69 -18.23
N TYR A 87 -2.87 -16.37 -17.95
CA TYR A 87 -1.75 -16.99 -18.63
C TYR A 87 -1.75 -18.52 -18.48
N THR A 88 -2.02 -19.02 -17.30
CA THR A 88 -2.09 -20.46 -17.03
C THR A 88 -3.22 -21.12 -17.81
N LYS A 89 -4.36 -20.44 -17.97
CA LYS A 89 -5.48 -20.92 -18.81
C LYS A 89 -5.06 -20.99 -20.28
N PHE A 90 -4.39 -19.99 -20.81
CA PHE A 90 -3.89 -19.97 -22.19
C PHE A 90 -2.89 -21.07 -22.44
N ARG A 91 -2.07 -21.40 -21.46
CA ARG A 91 -1.08 -22.46 -21.58
C ARG A 91 -1.70 -23.85 -21.77
N LYS A 92 -2.89 -24.10 -21.22
CA LYS A 92 -3.60 -25.36 -21.41
C LYS A 92 -4.06 -25.59 -22.86
N ILE A 93 -3.99 -24.59 -23.70
CA ILE A 93 -4.41 -24.62 -25.11
C ILE A 93 -3.20 -24.79 -26.04
N ASP A 94 -2.15 -25.37 -25.59
CA ASP A 94 -1.05 -25.95 -26.37
C ASP A 94 -0.10 -25.06 -27.17
N LYS A 95 -0.30 -23.78 -27.37
CA LYS A 95 0.69 -22.94 -28.06
C LYS A 95 0.65 -21.52 -27.57
N LEU A 96 1.75 -21.10 -26.96
CA LEU A 96 2.04 -19.70 -26.79
C LEU A 96 2.40 -19.12 -28.16
N THR A 97 1.40 -18.61 -28.86
CA THR A 97 1.63 -17.94 -30.12
C THR A 97 2.21 -16.54 -29.87
N ARG A 98 2.93 -16.00 -30.86
CA ARG A 98 3.38 -14.60 -30.84
C ARG A 98 2.24 -13.62 -30.54
N GLU A 99 1.04 -13.94 -31.01
CA GLU A 99 -0.15 -13.14 -30.79
C GLU A 99 -0.57 -13.10 -29.31
N MET A 100 -0.43 -14.20 -28.58
CA MET A 100 -0.70 -14.24 -27.14
C MET A 100 0.28 -13.39 -26.35
N VAL A 101 1.56 -13.45 -26.69
CA VAL A 101 2.60 -12.63 -26.09
C VAL A 101 2.36 -11.15 -26.41
N ALA A 102 2.03 -10.82 -27.64
CA ALA A 102 1.69 -9.47 -28.06
C ALA A 102 0.43 -8.94 -27.33
N GLY A 103 -0.58 -9.80 -27.17
CA GLY A 103 -1.78 -9.48 -26.41
C GLY A 103 -1.50 -9.23 -24.94
N LEU A 104 -0.64 -10.02 -24.33
CA LEU A 104 -0.21 -9.85 -22.95
C LEU A 104 0.54 -8.53 -22.75
N ILE A 105 1.49 -8.24 -23.64
CA ILE A 105 2.25 -6.98 -23.62
C ILE A 105 1.32 -5.78 -23.82
N ARG A 106 0.39 -5.88 -24.75
CA ARG A 106 -0.60 -4.85 -25.01
C ARG A 106 -1.48 -4.56 -23.81
N ARG A 107 -1.91 -5.61 -23.10
CA ARG A 107 -2.69 -5.49 -21.87
C ARG A 107 -1.91 -4.84 -20.73
N ILE A 108 -0.64 -5.22 -20.54
CA ILE A 108 0.23 -4.59 -19.56
C ILE A 108 0.34 -3.10 -19.83
N THR A 109 0.54 -2.71 -21.08
CA THR A 109 0.62 -1.31 -21.49
C THR A 109 -0.68 -0.55 -21.23
N VAL A 110 -1.84 -1.16 -21.47
CA VAL A 110 -3.15 -0.55 -21.26
C VAL A 110 -3.50 -0.45 -19.78
N SER A 111 -3.19 -1.47 -18.98
CA SER A 111 -3.48 -1.46 -17.53
C SER A 111 -2.61 -0.47 -16.77
N GLU A 112 -1.39 -0.24 -17.20
CA GLU A 112 -0.52 0.81 -16.66
C GLU A 112 -0.95 2.22 -17.07
N GLY A 113 -1.96 2.31 -17.93
CA GLY A 113 -2.67 3.55 -18.21
C GLY A 113 -1.86 4.67 -18.71
N LYS A 114 -1.32 4.55 -19.75
CA LYS A 114 -0.97 5.75 -20.32
C LYS A 114 0.41 6.16 -20.41
N GLN A 115 1.29 5.46 -19.98
CA GLN A 115 2.40 6.25 -19.79
C GLN A 115 3.63 5.91 -20.52
N ILE A 116 4.00 6.79 -21.32
CA ILE A 116 5.26 6.92 -22.03
C ILE A 116 6.45 6.92 -21.07
N THR A 117 6.28 7.50 -19.88
CA THR A 117 7.30 7.51 -18.82
C THR A 117 7.62 6.13 -18.25
N ILE A 118 6.72 5.18 -18.40
CA ILE A 118 6.92 3.81 -17.96
C ILE A 118 7.91 3.04 -18.84
N GLN A 119 8.28 3.57 -20.00
CA GLN A 119 9.22 2.92 -20.90
C GLN A 119 10.58 2.60 -20.24
N PHE A 120 11.02 3.39 -19.28
CA PHE A 120 12.28 3.14 -18.58
C PHE A 120 12.20 1.99 -17.56
N ASN A 121 11.04 1.80 -16.95
CA ASN A 121 10.82 0.71 -15.99
C ASN A 121 10.21 -0.53 -16.67
N TYR A 122 9.83 -0.39 -17.90
CA TYR A 122 9.13 -1.41 -18.67
C TYR A 122 9.89 -2.72 -18.78
N ALA A 123 11.19 -2.65 -19.03
CA ALA A 123 12.02 -3.83 -19.14
C ALA A 123 12.13 -4.60 -17.81
N ASP A 124 12.26 -3.88 -16.71
CA ASP A 124 12.34 -4.49 -15.38
C ASP A 124 11.00 -5.09 -14.94
N GLU A 125 9.91 -4.39 -15.21
CA GLU A 125 8.57 -4.91 -14.94
C GLU A 125 8.25 -6.13 -15.80
N LEU A 126 8.59 -6.07 -17.09
CA LEU A 126 8.42 -7.18 -17.99
C LEU A 126 9.23 -8.40 -17.54
N ALA A 127 10.48 -8.20 -17.14
CA ALA A 127 11.32 -9.28 -16.59
C ALA A 127 10.71 -9.88 -15.34
N SER A 128 10.17 -9.05 -14.46
CA SER A 128 9.46 -9.50 -13.24
C SER A 128 8.24 -10.34 -13.57
N TYR A 129 7.40 -9.89 -14.50
CA TYR A 129 6.25 -10.65 -14.97
C TYR A 129 6.66 -11.96 -15.65
N GLN A 130 7.71 -11.94 -16.44
CA GLN A 130 8.23 -13.15 -17.07
C GLN A 130 8.73 -14.17 -16.05
N GLN A 131 9.37 -13.73 -14.98
CA GLN A 131 9.77 -14.60 -13.87
C GLN A 131 8.56 -15.20 -13.16
N MET A 132 7.53 -14.42 -12.91
CA MET A 132 6.29 -14.91 -12.30
C MET A 132 5.59 -15.93 -13.20
N ILE A 133 5.55 -15.69 -14.49
CA ILE A 133 4.99 -16.60 -15.47
C ILE A 133 5.81 -17.91 -15.51
N ALA A 134 7.13 -17.82 -15.50
CA ALA A 134 8.00 -18.99 -15.48
C ALA A 134 7.84 -19.81 -14.19
N ALA A 135 7.67 -19.13 -13.03
CA ALA A 135 7.41 -19.80 -11.76
C ALA A 135 6.05 -20.52 -11.76
N ALA A 136 5.00 -19.86 -12.27
CA ALA A 136 3.68 -20.47 -12.44
C ALA A 136 3.72 -21.66 -13.40
N ALA A 137 4.54 -21.55 -14.45
CA ALA A 137 4.76 -22.61 -15.40
C ALA A 137 5.43 -23.85 -14.79
N LYS A 138 6.34 -23.67 -13.85
CA LYS A 138 6.98 -24.77 -13.13
C LYS A 138 6.02 -25.47 -12.15
N GLU A 139 5.11 -24.72 -11.53
CA GLU A 139 4.12 -25.30 -10.62
C GLU A 139 3.08 -26.14 -11.33
N VAL A 140 2.78 -25.83 -12.58
CA VAL A 140 1.78 -26.53 -13.39
C VAL A 140 2.38 -27.70 -14.17
N GLY A 141 3.66 -27.65 -14.37
CA GLY A 141 4.40 -28.73 -15.07
C GLY A 141 4.74 -29.88 -14.17
#